data_590c22dcf75a0b868d991ed7b23c14ad
#
_entry.id   590c22dcf75a0b868d991ed7b23c14ad
#
_cell.length_a   1.000
_cell.length_b   1.000
_cell.length_c   1.000
_cell.angle_alpha   90.00
_cell.angle_beta   90.00
_cell.angle_gamma   90.00
#
_symmetry.space_group_name_H-M   'P 1'
#
loop_
_entity.id
_entity.type
_entity.pdbx_description
1 polymer ?
#
loop_
_entity_poly.entity_id
_entity_poly.type
_entity_poly.pdbx_seq_one_letter_code
_entity_poly.pdbx_strand_id
1 'polypeptide(L)'
;YGYIRHSHERLTFEGLPAHPVEAFVEKPDRARAQRYLSDGNYLWNAGIFIWQVGVILEELRQHMPQVYEPLAALQDQVDTPQFWTAVRRIYPSLPSISIDYGVMERARRILVCPCSFAWDDLGSWPALARVFPTDAAGNLTRGKVVLEDVGGSIVHSSGKLIAALGVKDLVIVETEDAILVCDRARAQELRRLVGRIAEEGYTAYL
;
A
#
# COMPACT_ATOMS: atom_id res chain seq x y z
N TYR A 1 -6.67 -0.91 6.53
CA TYR A 1 -5.85 -2.12 6.58
C TYR A 1 -6.70 -3.34 6.27
N GLY A 2 -6.06 -4.43 5.80
CA GLY A 2 -6.64 -5.76 5.78
C GLY A 2 -6.56 -6.42 7.14
N TYR A 3 -7.49 -7.32 7.42
CA TYR A 3 -7.59 -8.08 8.67
C TYR A 3 -7.60 -9.57 8.38
N ILE A 4 -6.85 -10.33 9.16
CA ILE A 4 -6.72 -11.78 9.06
C ILE A 4 -7.29 -12.40 10.32
N ARG A 5 -8.41 -13.14 10.22
CA ARG A 5 -8.90 -13.98 11.31
C ARG A 5 -8.16 -15.31 11.28
N HIS A 6 -7.54 -15.66 12.38
CA HIS A 6 -6.81 -16.91 12.51
C HIS A 6 -7.50 -17.86 13.51
N SER A 7 -7.27 -19.16 13.32
CA SER A 7 -7.73 -20.18 14.27
C SER A 7 -6.90 -20.14 15.55
N HIS A 8 -7.44 -20.75 16.62
CA HIS A 8 -6.70 -20.97 17.86
C HIS A 8 -5.62 -22.06 17.73
N GLU A 9 -5.67 -22.86 16.68
CA GLU A 9 -4.65 -23.88 16.40
C GLU A 9 -3.30 -23.17 16.15
N ARG A 10 -2.27 -23.61 16.89
CA ARG A 10 -0.91 -23.11 16.75
C ARG A 10 -0.03 -24.20 16.14
N LEU A 11 0.51 -23.90 14.98
CA LEU A 11 1.55 -24.69 14.34
C LEU A 11 2.92 -24.06 14.65
N THR A 12 3.98 -24.83 14.52
CA THR A 12 5.34 -24.33 14.71
C THR A 12 6.22 -24.87 13.59
N PHE A 13 6.91 -23.96 12.90
CA PHE A 13 7.88 -24.29 11.86
C PHE A 13 9.21 -23.65 12.23
N GLU A 14 10.22 -24.47 12.49
CA GLU A 14 11.57 -24.04 12.91
C GLU A 14 11.56 -23.00 14.06
N GLY A 15 10.64 -23.19 15.01
CA GLY A 15 10.48 -22.28 16.15
C GLY A 15 9.57 -21.07 15.91
N LEU A 16 9.14 -20.82 14.68
CA LEU A 16 8.22 -19.73 14.35
C LEU A 16 6.76 -20.17 14.49
N PRO A 17 5.93 -19.40 15.20
CA PRO A 17 4.51 -19.69 15.30
C PRO A 17 3.79 -19.36 13.99
N ALA A 18 2.83 -20.21 13.63
CA ALA A 18 1.92 -19.96 12.52
C ALA A 18 0.52 -20.46 12.89
N HIS A 19 -0.50 -19.85 12.32
CA HIS A 19 -1.90 -20.22 12.56
C HIS A 19 -2.63 -20.38 11.22
N PRO A 20 -3.51 -21.39 11.07
CA PRO A 20 -4.42 -21.45 9.94
C PRO A 20 -5.30 -20.19 9.86
N VAL A 21 -5.45 -19.65 8.67
CA VAL A 21 -6.32 -18.50 8.40
C VAL A 21 -7.75 -19.00 8.17
N GLU A 22 -8.69 -18.42 8.91
CA GLU A 22 -10.12 -18.71 8.77
C GLU A 22 -10.84 -17.70 7.87
N ALA A 23 -10.39 -16.44 7.89
CA ALA A 23 -10.92 -15.41 7.02
C ALA A 23 -9.87 -14.32 6.75
N PHE A 24 -9.89 -13.81 5.53
CA PHE A 24 -9.14 -12.64 5.12
C PHE A 24 -10.14 -11.57 4.68
N VAL A 25 -10.04 -10.35 5.21
CA VAL A 25 -10.98 -9.26 4.95
C VAL A 25 -10.20 -7.99 4.66
N GLU A 26 -10.23 -7.55 3.42
CA GLU A 26 -9.56 -6.32 3.00
C GLU A 26 -10.45 -5.11 3.23
N LYS A 27 -9.91 -4.07 3.87
CA LYS A 27 -10.55 -2.76 4.11
C LYS A 27 -12.00 -2.84 4.64
N PRO A 28 -12.23 -3.48 5.82
CA PRO A 28 -13.55 -3.51 6.42
C PRO A 28 -14.00 -2.08 6.78
N ASP A 29 -15.31 -1.89 6.92
CA ASP A 29 -15.83 -0.65 7.48
C ASP A 29 -15.38 -0.45 8.95
N ARG A 30 -15.50 0.79 9.44
CA ARG A 30 -15.03 1.16 10.79
C ARG A 30 -15.68 0.32 11.88
N ALA A 31 -16.95 -0.01 11.76
CA ALA A 31 -17.66 -0.78 12.78
C ALA A 31 -17.18 -2.23 12.83
N ARG A 32 -16.89 -2.84 11.67
CA ARG A 32 -16.26 -4.16 11.58
C ARG A 32 -14.85 -4.14 12.14
N ALA A 33 -14.03 -3.15 11.75
CA ALA A 33 -12.67 -3.01 12.24
C ALA A 33 -12.61 -2.91 13.76
N GLN A 34 -13.50 -2.13 14.39
CA GLN A 34 -13.60 -2.04 15.86
C GLN A 34 -13.95 -3.39 16.51
N ARG A 35 -14.87 -4.16 15.92
CA ARG A 35 -15.18 -5.50 16.41
C ARG A 35 -13.99 -6.44 16.31
N TYR A 36 -13.25 -6.42 15.19
CA TYR A 36 -12.06 -7.26 15.00
C TYR A 36 -10.97 -6.99 16.03
N LEU A 37 -10.78 -5.71 16.39
CA LEU A 37 -9.81 -5.34 17.44
C LEU A 37 -10.23 -5.84 18.84
N SER A 38 -11.52 -5.96 19.12
CA SER A 38 -12.02 -6.46 20.42
C SER A 38 -12.12 -7.98 20.49
N ASP A 39 -12.17 -8.68 19.36
CA ASP A 39 -12.30 -10.14 19.29
C ASP A 39 -11.02 -10.87 19.75
N GLY A 40 -9.85 -10.30 19.51
CA GLY A 40 -8.56 -10.87 19.88
C GLY A 40 -8.01 -11.94 18.93
N ASN A 41 -8.79 -12.40 17.95
CA ASN A 41 -8.41 -13.42 16.97
C ASN A 41 -8.06 -12.83 15.59
N TYR A 42 -7.89 -11.52 15.52
CA TYR A 42 -7.58 -10.82 14.29
C TYR A 42 -6.18 -10.20 14.33
N LEU A 43 -5.48 -10.32 13.25
CA LEU A 43 -4.20 -9.66 12.98
C LEU A 43 -4.37 -8.69 11.81
N TRP A 44 -3.56 -7.63 11.77
CA TRP A 44 -3.45 -6.79 10.60
C TRP A 44 -2.64 -7.48 9.50
N ASN A 45 -3.11 -7.37 8.28
CA ASN A 45 -2.35 -7.79 7.12
C ASN A 45 -1.23 -6.78 6.84
N ALA A 46 0.01 -7.23 6.94
CA ALA A 46 1.18 -6.43 6.60
C ALA A 46 1.45 -6.35 5.09
N GLY A 47 0.66 -7.06 4.27
CA GLY A 47 0.87 -7.12 2.82
C GLY A 47 2.13 -7.89 2.40
N ILE A 48 2.68 -8.73 3.27
CA ILE A 48 3.86 -9.55 3.00
C ILE A 48 3.39 -10.99 2.79
N PHE A 49 3.50 -11.47 1.55
CA PHE A 49 3.08 -12.80 1.16
C PHE A 49 4.28 -13.64 0.76
N ILE A 50 4.33 -14.87 1.25
CA ILE A 50 5.36 -15.85 0.93
C ILE A 50 4.66 -17.13 0.48
N TRP A 51 4.99 -17.62 -0.71
CA TRP A 51 4.41 -18.83 -1.28
C TRP A 51 5.37 -19.56 -2.22
N GLN A 52 5.11 -20.82 -2.43
CA GLN A 52 5.74 -21.56 -3.53
C GLN A 52 5.12 -21.11 -4.86
N VAL A 53 5.96 -20.96 -5.88
CA VAL A 53 5.54 -20.48 -7.21
C VAL A 53 4.37 -21.31 -7.76
N GLY A 54 4.44 -22.63 -7.69
CA GLY A 54 3.37 -23.51 -8.16
C GLY A 54 2.05 -23.29 -7.43
N VAL A 55 2.09 -23.00 -6.12
CA VAL A 55 0.88 -22.75 -5.33
C VAL A 55 0.20 -21.45 -5.75
N ILE A 56 0.94 -20.34 -5.84
CA ILE A 56 0.32 -19.07 -6.23
C ILE A 56 -0.18 -19.08 -7.69
N LEU A 57 0.49 -19.77 -8.59
CA LEU A 57 0.02 -19.93 -9.97
C LEU A 57 -1.29 -20.73 -10.02
N GLU A 58 -1.42 -21.77 -9.20
CA GLU A 58 -2.67 -22.54 -9.11
C GLU A 58 -3.81 -21.71 -8.49
N GLU A 59 -3.55 -20.94 -7.44
CA GLU A 59 -4.54 -20.02 -6.85
C GLU A 59 -4.98 -18.95 -7.85
N LEU A 60 -4.06 -18.38 -8.63
CA LEU A 60 -4.38 -17.45 -9.71
C LEU A 60 -5.22 -18.11 -10.80
N ARG A 61 -4.87 -19.33 -11.20
CA ARG A 61 -5.65 -20.10 -12.20
C ARG A 61 -7.07 -20.34 -11.72
N GLN A 62 -7.24 -20.68 -10.46
CA GLN A 62 -8.54 -21.00 -9.86
C GLN A 62 -9.41 -19.76 -9.62
N HIS A 63 -8.82 -18.70 -9.08
CA HIS A 63 -9.57 -17.55 -8.57
C HIS A 63 -9.54 -16.32 -9.50
N MET A 64 -8.56 -16.25 -10.39
CA MET A 64 -8.35 -15.16 -11.34
C MET A 64 -8.00 -15.65 -12.75
N PRO A 65 -8.79 -16.57 -13.36
CA PRO A 65 -8.47 -17.13 -14.67
C PRO A 65 -8.34 -16.05 -15.76
N GLN A 66 -9.11 -14.96 -15.67
CA GLN A 66 -9.03 -13.82 -16.57
C GLN A 66 -7.70 -13.04 -16.51
N VAL A 67 -6.89 -13.26 -15.46
CA VAL A 67 -5.52 -12.74 -15.36
C VAL A 67 -4.52 -13.84 -15.71
N TYR A 68 -4.73 -15.04 -15.18
CA TYR A 68 -3.83 -16.17 -15.35
C TYR A 68 -3.69 -16.60 -16.82
N GLU A 69 -4.81 -16.84 -17.51
CA GLU A 69 -4.79 -17.40 -18.87
C GLU A 69 -4.06 -16.52 -19.90
N PRO A 70 -4.32 -15.20 -19.98
CA PRO A 70 -3.59 -14.35 -20.91
C PRO A 70 -2.09 -14.25 -20.60
N LEU A 71 -1.70 -14.30 -19.33
CA LEU A 71 -0.28 -14.26 -18.94
C LEU A 71 0.39 -15.61 -19.16
N ALA A 72 -0.27 -16.71 -18.86
CA ALA A 72 0.25 -18.07 -19.09
C ALA A 72 0.50 -18.32 -20.60
N ALA A 73 -0.30 -17.74 -21.49
CA ALA A 73 -0.09 -17.82 -22.94
C ALA A 73 1.21 -17.14 -23.41
N LEU A 74 1.88 -16.39 -22.56
CA LEU A 74 3.20 -15.78 -22.85
C LEU A 74 4.36 -16.67 -22.43
N GLN A 75 4.13 -17.83 -21.83
CA GLN A 75 5.18 -18.68 -21.26
C GLN A 75 6.28 -19.01 -22.27
N ASP A 76 5.91 -19.35 -23.51
CA ASP A 76 6.86 -19.71 -24.57
C ASP A 76 7.63 -18.50 -25.11
N GLN A 77 7.24 -17.28 -24.73
CA GLN A 77 7.90 -16.05 -25.14
C GLN A 77 8.83 -15.49 -24.06
N VAL A 78 8.83 -16.07 -22.85
CA VAL A 78 9.74 -15.68 -21.78
C VAL A 78 11.18 -15.79 -22.30
N ASP A 79 12.02 -14.82 -21.96
CA ASP A 79 13.42 -14.71 -22.43
C ASP A 79 13.60 -14.42 -23.94
N THR A 80 12.52 -14.12 -24.66
CA THR A 80 12.60 -13.62 -26.06
C THR A 80 12.51 -12.09 -26.11
N PRO A 81 13.06 -11.45 -27.17
CA PRO A 81 12.91 -10.00 -27.36
C PRO A 81 11.45 -9.53 -27.50
N GLN A 82 10.55 -10.43 -27.88
CA GLN A 82 9.12 -10.15 -28.08
C GLN A 82 8.31 -10.13 -26.79
N PHE A 83 8.82 -10.70 -25.71
CA PHE A 83 8.09 -10.87 -24.45
C PHE A 83 7.50 -9.56 -23.92
N TRP A 84 8.32 -8.54 -23.76
CA TRP A 84 7.84 -7.25 -23.25
C TRP A 84 6.85 -6.53 -24.15
N THR A 85 6.95 -6.73 -25.46
CA THR A 85 5.97 -6.20 -26.41
C THR A 85 4.62 -6.91 -26.25
N ALA A 86 4.63 -8.21 -26.07
CA ALA A 86 3.42 -8.99 -25.81
C ALA A 86 2.79 -8.63 -24.46
N VAL A 87 3.58 -8.47 -23.40
CA VAL A 87 3.11 -8.01 -22.08
C VAL A 87 2.43 -6.64 -22.19
N ARG A 88 3.08 -5.65 -22.81
CA ARG A 88 2.51 -4.29 -22.97
C ARG A 88 1.18 -4.29 -23.73
N ARG A 89 0.97 -5.23 -24.63
CA ARG A 89 -0.29 -5.39 -25.36
C ARG A 89 -1.39 -5.98 -24.51
N ILE A 90 -1.07 -6.97 -23.68
CA ILE A 90 -2.06 -7.74 -22.89
C ILE A 90 -2.37 -7.05 -21.56
N TYR A 91 -1.36 -6.55 -20.87
CA TYR A 91 -1.48 -6.06 -19.49
C TYR A 91 -2.57 -5.00 -19.29
N PRO A 92 -2.75 -4.00 -20.20
CA PRO A 92 -3.81 -2.99 -20.05
C PRO A 92 -5.24 -3.55 -20.13
N SER A 93 -5.43 -4.74 -20.68
CA SER A 93 -6.74 -5.38 -20.78
C SER A 93 -7.08 -6.28 -19.58
N LEU A 94 -6.12 -6.52 -18.68
CA LEU A 94 -6.34 -7.34 -17.50
C LEU A 94 -7.17 -6.59 -16.45
N PRO A 95 -8.01 -7.30 -15.68
CA PRO A 95 -8.74 -6.71 -14.56
C PRO A 95 -7.79 -6.09 -13.54
N SER A 96 -8.03 -4.83 -13.16
CA SER A 96 -7.29 -4.15 -12.07
C SER A 96 -7.86 -4.58 -10.73
N ILE A 97 -7.36 -5.68 -10.18
CA ILE A 97 -7.75 -6.23 -8.89
C ILE A 97 -6.51 -6.63 -8.09
N SER A 98 -6.46 -6.29 -6.81
CA SER A 98 -5.34 -6.70 -5.96
C SER A 98 -5.38 -8.19 -5.65
N ILE A 99 -4.21 -8.75 -5.30
CA ILE A 99 -4.09 -10.15 -4.86
C ILE A 99 -4.95 -10.44 -3.62
N ASP A 100 -5.15 -9.44 -2.76
CA ASP A 100 -5.98 -9.53 -1.56
C ASP A 100 -7.42 -9.91 -1.92
N TYR A 101 -8.06 -9.15 -2.80
CA TYR A 101 -9.43 -9.42 -3.26
C TYR A 101 -9.52 -10.59 -4.24
N GLY A 102 -8.53 -10.73 -5.12
CA GLY A 102 -8.54 -11.74 -6.17
C GLY A 102 -8.29 -13.14 -5.67
N VAL A 103 -7.38 -13.29 -4.71
CA VAL A 103 -6.92 -14.59 -4.22
C VAL A 103 -7.12 -14.73 -2.71
N MET A 104 -6.58 -13.81 -1.88
CA MET A 104 -6.45 -14.04 -0.44
C MET A 104 -7.79 -14.18 0.27
N GLU A 105 -8.83 -13.47 -0.14
CA GLU A 105 -10.19 -13.61 0.43
C GLU A 105 -10.86 -14.94 0.08
N ARG A 106 -10.34 -15.68 -0.91
CA ARG A 106 -10.93 -16.92 -1.46
C ARG A 106 -10.11 -18.17 -1.18
N ALA A 107 -8.79 -18.01 -1.09
CA ALA A 107 -7.86 -19.11 -0.83
C ALA A 107 -8.10 -19.71 0.56
N ARG A 108 -8.02 -21.04 0.66
CA ARG A 108 -8.35 -21.78 1.89
C ARG A 108 -7.13 -22.34 2.63
N ARG A 109 -5.99 -22.38 1.96
CA ARG A 109 -4.77 -23.00 2.50
C ARG A 109 -3.73 -21.92 2.83
N ILE A 110 -4.10 -21.02 3.74
CA ILE A 110 -3.26 -19.90 4.17
C ILE A 110 -2.86 -20.10 5.62
N LEU A 111 -1.60 -19.85 5.92
CA LEU A 111 -1.10 -19.69 7.27
C LEU A 111 -0.72 -18.22 7.50
N VAL A 112 -0.95 -17.72 8.70
CA VAL A 112 -0.44 -16.42 9.14
C VAL A 112 0.63 -16.64 10.20
N CYS A 113 1.76 -15.94 10.05
CA CYS A 113 2.83 -15.88 11.05
C CYS A 113 2.71 -14.53 11.79
N PRO A 114 2.27 -14.54 13.07
CA PRO A 114 2.22 -13.31 13.85
C PRO A 114 3.62 -12.74 14.06
N CYS A 115 3.76 -11.45 13.91
CA CYS A 115 5.01 -10.74 14.17
C CYS A 115 4.77 -9.54 15.11
N SER A 116 5.78 -9.20 15.90
CA SER A 116 5.74 -8.13 16.89
C SER A 116 6.71 -6.97 16.61
N PHE A 117 7.33 -6.95 15.44
CA PHE A 117 8.15 -5.81 15.04
C PHE A 117 7.28 -4.60 14.68
N ALA A 118 7.85 -3.41 14.83
CA ALA A 118 7.16 -2.19 14.42
C ALA A 118 6.90 -2.20 12.91
N TRP A 119 5.66 -1.99 12.53
CA TRP A 119 5.22 -1.92 11.14
C TRP A 119 4.25 -0.75 10.95
N ASP A 120 4.40 -0.04 9.86
CA ASP A 120 3.48 1.01 9.41
C ASP A 120 3.34 0.94 7.89
N ASP A 121 2.11 1.07 7.41
CA ASP A 121 1.83 1.28 5.99
C ASP A 121 2.13 2.74 5.63
N LEU A 122 3.28 2.99 5.03
CA LEU A 122 3.73 4.32 4.60
C LEU A 122 2.96 4.86 3.37
N GLY A 123 1.74 4.41 3.15
CA GLY A 123 0.89 4.78 2.02
C GLY A 123 0.38 6.23 2.02
N SER A 124 0.81 7.08 2.97
CA SER A 124 0.41 8.49 3.03
C SER A 124 1.49 9.36 3.66
N TRP A 125 1.54 10.66 3.28
CA TRP A 125 2.48 11.62 3.87
C TRP A 125 2.41 11.69 5.40
N PRO A 126 1.22 11.73 6.04
CA PRO A 126 1.12 11.71 7.51
C PRO A 126 1.72 10.48 8.18
N ALA A 127 1.79 9.35 7.49
CA ALA A 127 2.42 8.12 8.01
C ALA A 127 3.92 8.32 8.27
N LEU A 128 4.60 9.13 7.45
CA LEU A 128 6.03 9.40 7.61
C LEU A 128 6.35 10.00 8.98
N ALA A 129 5.49 10.88 9.50
CA ALA A 129 5.70 11.51 10.82
C ALA A 129 5.50 10.54 12.01
N ARG A 130 4.95 9.32 11.77
CA ARG A 130 4.90 8.26 12.79
C ARG A 130 6.20 7.45 12.87
N VAL A 131 6.95 7.41 11.77
CA VAL A 131 8.13 6.55 11.62
C VAL A 131 9.44 7.36 11.70
N PHE A 132 9.44 8.56 11.17
CA PHE A 132 10.61 9.42 11.17
C PHE A 132 10.56 10.47 12.28
N PRO A 133 11.74 10.89 12.80
CA PRO A 133 11.79 11.91 13.85
C PRO A 133 11.26 13.26 13.35
N THR A 134 10.54 13.95 14.23
CA THR A 134 10.05 15.31 14.04
C THR A 134 10.82 16.29 14.92
N ASP A 135 10.81 17.57 14.58
CA ASP A 135 11.32 18.63 15.46
C ASP A 135 10.42 18.86 16.69
N ALA A 136 10.81 19.79 17.58
CA ALA A 136 10.06 20.10 18.80
C ALA A 136 8.66 20.67 18.53
N ALA A 137 8.41 21.25 17.35
CA ALA A 137 7.11 21.74 16.92
C ALA A 137 6.28 20.66 16.16
N GLY A 138 6.78 19.43 16.08
CA GLY A 138 6.13 18.31 15.40
C GLY A 138 6.26 18.33 13.88
N ASN A 139 7.20 19.09 13.31
CA ASN A 139 7.42 19.11 11.87
C ASN A 139 8.38 18.01 11.45
N LEU A 140 8.09 17.39 10.29
CA LEU A 140 9.00 16.51 9.56
C LEU A 140 9.54 17.27 8.35
N THR A 141 10.84 17.48 8.30
CA THR A 141 11.48 18.19 7.17
C THR A 141 12.48 17.31 6.46
N ARG A 142 12.54 17.43 5.14
CA ARG A 142 13.54 16.78 4.30
C ARG A 142 13.95 17.69 3.13
N GLY A 143 15.24 17.79 2.86
CA GLY A 143 15.79 18.64 1.81
C GLY A 143 16.08 20.06 2.27
N LYS A 144 15.98 21.05 1.39
CA LYS A 144 16.27 22.46 1.69
C LYS A 144 15.01 23.14 2.22
N VAL A 145 14.89 23.24 3.55
CA VAL A 145 13.69 23.77 4.21
C VAL A 145 14.06 24.77 5.28
N VAL A 146 13.37 25.91 5.30
CA VAL A 146 13.43 26.93 6.39
C VAL A 146 12.03 27.17 6.90
N LEU A 147 11.84 27.00 8.19
CA LEU A 147 10.54 27.16 8.86
C LEU A 147 10.62 28.25 9.94
N GLU A 148 9.61 29.11 9.96
CA GLU A 148 9.38 30.14 11.00
C GLU A 148 7.92 30.05 11.46
N ASP A 149 7.67 29.86 12.74
CA ASP A 149 6.32 29.72 13.32
C ASP A 149 5.47 28.62 12.65
N VAL A 150 6.10 27.49 12.28
CA VAL A 150 5.46 26.36 11.62
C VAL A 150 5.34 25.18 12.59
N GLY A 151 4.18 24.54 12.64
CA GLY A 151 3.93 23.39 13.53
C GLY A 151 3.17 22.26 12.85
N GLY A 152 3.45 21.00 13.26
CA GLY A 152 2.73 19.80 12.83
C GLY A 152 2.82 19.49 11.33
N SER A 153 3.69 20.11 10.59
CA SER A 153 3.75 20.07 9.13
C SER A 153 4.78 19.06 8.61
N ILE A 154 4.54 18.56 7.41
CA ILE A 154 5.48 17.68 6.69
C ILE A 154 5.94 18.45 5.45
N VAL A 155 7.24 18.73 5.37
CA VAL A 155 7.81 19.55 4.30
C VAL A 155 8.95 18.79 3.64
N HIS A 156 8.78 18.44 2.37
CA HIS A 156 9.76 17.72 1.57
C HIS A 156 10.16 18.53 0.34
N SER A 157 11.46 18.76 0.21
CA SER A 157 12.05 19.39 -0.98
C SER A 157 12.97 18.40 -1.70
N SER A 158 12.80 18.26 -3.00
CA SER A 158 13.70 17.51 -3.89
C SER A 158 14.90 18.34 -4.36
N GLY A 159 14.82 19.66 -4.32
CA GLY A 159 15.94 20.51 -4.79
C GLY A 159 15.79 22.00 -4.56
N LYS A 160 14.59 22.55 -4.64
CA LYS A 160 14.33 23.98 -4.42
C LYS A 160 14.27 24.27 -2.91
N LEU A 161 14.59 25.48 -2.52
CA LEU A 161 14.36 25.93 -1.16
C LEU A 161 12.87 26.12 -0.91
N ILE A 162 12.35 25.47 0.13
CA ILE A 162 11.01 25.74 0.66
C ILE A 162 11.17 26.59 1.92
N ALA A 163 10.58 27.79 1.91
CA ALA A 163 10.47 28.63 3.09
C ALA A 163 8.98 28.75 3.49
N ALA A 164 8.65 28.48 4.73
CA ALA A 164 7.28 28.57 5.24
C ALA A 164 7.25 29.37 6.55
N LEU A 165 6.24 30.24 6.67
CA LEU A 165 6.04 31.14 7.81
C LEU A 165 4.59 31.07 8.30
N GLY A 166 4.38 30.89 9.61
CA GLY A 166 3.09 31.05 10.27
C GLY A 166 2.02 30.05 9.89
N VAL A 167 2.40 28.85 9.41
CA VAL A 167 1.46 27.81 8.96
C VAL A 167 1.51 26.57 9.85
N LYS A 168 0.41 25.80 9.89
CA LYS A 168 0.29 24.60 10.71
C LYS A 168 -0.40 23.47 9.94
N ASP A 169 -0.05 22.24 10.33
CA ASP A 169 -0.72 21.01 9.90
C ASP A 169 -0.82 20.87 8.37
N LEU A 170 0.25 21.24 7.65
CA LEU A 170 0.33 21.14 6.20
C LEU A 170 1.22 19.96 5.78
N VAL A 171 0.94 19.47 4.58
CA VAL A 171 1.87 18.69 3.77
C VAL A 171 2.30 19.58 2.61
N ILE A 172 3.58 19.85 2.52
CA ILE A 172 4.20 20.63 1.43
C ILE A 172 5.27 19.75 0.80
N VAL A 173 5.10 19.42 -0.47
CA VAL A 173 6.03 18.57 -1.20
C VAL A 173 6.39 19.26 -2.50
N GLU A 174 7.67 19.44 -2.73
CA GLU A 174 8.23 19.91 -3.97
C GLU A 174 8.96 18.77 -4.68
N THR A 175 8.64 18.57 -5.93
CA THR A 175 9.34 17.70 -6.87
C THR A 175 9.93 18.53 -8.02
N GLU A 176 10.61 17.89 -8.97
CA GLU A 176 11.21 18.57 -10.09
C GLU A 176 10.18 19.37 -10.89
N ASP A 177 8.98 18.83 -11.06
CA ASP A 177 7.93 19.28 -11.97
C ASP A 177 6.68 19.86 -11.28
N ALA A 178 6.45 19.57 -9.99
CA ALA A 178 5.22 19.98 -9.30
C ALA A 178 5.44 20.37 -7.84
N ILE A 179 4.50 21.14 -7.29
CA ILE A 179 4.42 21.46 -5.87
C ILE A 179 3.03 21.09 -5.36
N LEU A 180 3.00 20.24 -4.34
CA LEU A 180 1.79 19.92 -3.59
C LEU A 180 1.75 20.73 -2.30
N VAL A 181 0.59 21.34 -2.02
CA VAL A 181 0.26 21.89 -0.71
C VAL A 181 -1.12 21.39 -0.32
N CYS A 182 -1.24 20.72 0.81
CA CYS A 182 -2.54 20.29 1.32
C CYS A 182 -2.58 20.27 2.85
N ASP A 183 -3.77 20.32 3.40
CA ASP A 183 -4.02 20.03 4.81
C ASP A 183 -3.59 18.59 5.13
N ARG A 184 -2.85 18.40 6.22
CA ARG A 184 -2.34 17.10 6.65
C ARG A 184 -3.45 16.09 6.91
N ALA A 185 -4.58 16.51 7.49
CA ALA A 185 -5.71 15.64 7.76
C ALA A 185 -6.43 15.19 6.47
N ARG A 186 -6.26 15.93 5.37
CA ARG A 186 -6.89 15.66 4.09
C ARG A 186 -5.96 14.96 3.09
N ALA A 187 -4.76 14.58 3.47
CA ALA A 187 -3.79 13.96 2.56
C ALA A 187 -4.30 12.66 1.89
N GLN A 188 -5.28 11.97 2.46
CA GLN A 188 -5.91 10.80 1.83
C GLN A 188 -6.85 11.15 0.65
N GLU A 189 -7.27 12.42 0.54
CA GLU A 189 -8.12 12.89 -0.56
C GLU A 189 -7.33 13.24 -1.83
N LEU A 190 -6.00 13.10 -1.83
CA LEU A 190 -5.14 13.42 -2.97
C LEU A 190 -5.55 12.74 -4.28
N ARG A 191 -6.11 11.53 -4.23
CA ARG A 191 -6.64 10.87 -5.43
C ARG A 191 -7.69 11.70 -6.16
N ARG A 192 -8.51 12.45 -5.42
CA ARG A 192 -9.51 13.36 -6.00
C ARG A 192 -8.85 14.54 -6.71
N LEU A 193 -7.77 15.09 -6.11
CA LEU A 193 -7.00 16.16 -6.73
C LEU A 193 -6.31 15.69 -8.01
N VAL A 194 -5.70 14.49 -7.99
CA VAL A 194 -5.07 13.85 -9.16
C VAL A 194 -6.10 13.68 -10.30
N GLY A 195 -7.31 13.20 -10.00
CA GLY A 195 -8.39 13.12 -10.99
C GLY A 195 -8.72 14.47 -11.62
N ARG A 196 -8.78 15.54 -10.82
CA ARG A 196 -9.04 16.89 -11.32
C ARG A 196 -7.91 17.43 -12.20
N ILE A 197 -6.65 17.14 -11.85
CA ILE A 197 -5.48 17.50 -12.68
C ILE A 197 -5.59 16.86 -14.07
N ALA A 198 -6.04 15.59 -14.13
CA ALA A 198 -6.30 14.90 -15.39
C ALA A 198 -7.43 15.56 -16.20
N GLU A 199 -8.55 15.89 -15.55
CA GLU A 199 -9.69 16.55 -16.18
C GLU A 199 -9.34 17.94 -16.76
N GLU A 200 -8.45 18.67 -16.11
CA GLU A 200 -7.95 19.97 -16.55
C GLU A 200 -6.84 19.85 -17.63
N GLY A 201 -6.45 18.64 -18.03
CA GLY A 201 -5.53 18.39 -19.13
C GLY A 201 -4.04 18.41 -18.75
N TYR A 202 -3.70 18.50 -17.48
CA TYR A 202 -2.32 18.49 -16.97
C TYR A 202 -1.75 17.07 -16.85
N THR A 203 -1.96 16.23 -17.84
CA THR A 203 -1.59 14.79 -17.81
C THR A 203 -0.08 14.53 -17.73
N ALA A 204 0.76 15.51 -18.08
CA ALA A 204 2.21 15.41 -17.95
C ALA A 204 2.70 15.36 -16.48
N TYR A 205 1.83 15.68 -15.52
CA TYR A 205 2.13 15.71 -14.08
C TYR A 205 1.50 14.56 -13.28
N LEU A 206 1.05 13.49 -13.97
CA LEU A 206 0.35 12.35 -13.40
C LEU A 206 1.18 11.07 -13.39
#